data_ff0b1889be8bcd0df59236a254f69104
#
_entry.id   ff0b1889be8bcd0df59236a254f69104
#
_cell.length_a   1.000
_cell.length_b   1.000
_cell.length_c   1.000
_cell.angle_alpha   90.00
_cell.angle_beta   90.00
_cell.angle_gamma   90.00
#
_symmetry.space_group_name_H-M   'P 1'
#
loop_
_entity.id
_entity.type
_entity.pdbx_description
1 polymer ?
#
loop_
_entity_poly.entity_id
_entity_poly.type
_entity_poly.pdbx_seq_one_letter_code
_entity_poly.pdbx_strand_id
1 'polypeptide(L)'
;MSRQIMVGGVAVGGGAPVSIQSMCNTATEDVEATVQQILRLEQAGCEIIRVAVPTEEAARAVPAIKARIHIPLVADIHFDYKLALLCAEGGIDKIRINPGNIGAKERVRAVADACCERGIPICIGVNGGSLEKDLLVKYGGVTAQALVDSAMGHVRLLNDCGFNDICISVKCSRVPVNMAAYRMLHEQTDYPLHLGVTEAGTPEMGVLKSAIGIGGLLCMGVGDTLRVSLTADPVEEVIAAKRILQAAGIRRSGPDLISCPTCGRTKYDMIPIAREVERRLKDCAKPITVAVMGCVVNGPGEASGADVGIAGGKGEGLLFAKGKILRKVPQEQLVDALFQEIDKL
;
A
#
# COMPACT_ATOMS: atom_id res chain seq x y z
N MET A 1 15.87 9.13 7.78
CA MET A 1 14.55 9.64 7.32
C MET A 1 14.71 10.01 5.87
N SER A 2 13.82 9.56 5.00
CA SER A 2 13.84 9.88 3.57
C SER A 2 13.59 11.38 3.36
N ARG A 3 14.05 11.93 2.22
CA ARG A 3 13.63 13.28 1.79
C ARG A 3 12.17 13.27 1.38
N GLN A 4 11.54 14.43 1.37
CA GLN A 4 10.15 14.58 0.94
C GLN A 4 10.07 14.98 -0.52
N ILE A 5 9.14 14.38 -1.27
CA ILE A 5 8.67 14.84 -2.58
C ILE A 5 7.18 15.09 -2.53
N MET A 6 6.68 15.91 -3.45
CA MET A 6 5.23 16.16 -3.58
C MET A 6 4.71 15.48 -4.84
N VAL A 7 3.66 14.67 -4.68
CA VAL A 7 2.92 14.06 -5.79
C VAL A 7 1.55 14.75 -5.85
N GLY A 8 1.43 15.76 -6.69
CA GLY A 8 0.30 16.67 -6.61
C GLY A 8 0.17 17.26 -5.20
N GLY A 9 -0.96 17.05 -4.54
CA GLY A 9 -1.21 17.49 -3.16
C GLY A 9 -0.74 16.52 -2.07
N VAL A 10 -0.15 15.35 -2.43
CA VAL A 10 0.23 14.29 -1.47
C VAL A 10 1.74 14.32 -1.21
N ALA A 11 2.12 14.51 0.05
CA ALA A 11 3.52 14.41 0.49
C ALA A 11 3.94 12.93 0.59
N VAL A 12 5.11 12.59 0.08
CA VAL A 12 5.70 11.24 0.11
C VAL A 12 7.13 11.33 0.65
N GLY A 13 7.44 10.60 1.70
CA GLY A 13 8.70 10.70 2.42
C GLY A 13 8.73 11.85 3.42
N GLY A 14 9.89 12.13 4.01
CA GLY A 14 10.07 13.20 4.98
C GLY A 14 9.28 13.05 6.28
N GLY A 15 8.86 11.83 6.63
CA GLY A 15 8.00 11.57 7.79
C GLY A 15 6.50 11.76 7.53
N ALA A 16 6.09 12.03 6.29
CA ALA A 16 4.67 12.02 5.91
C ALA A 16 4.06 10.61 6.09
N PRO A 17 2.74 10.51 6.31
CA PRO A 17 2.07 9.21 6.39
C PRO A 17 2.31 8.36 5.14
N VAL A 18 2.54 7.06 5.32
CA VAL A 18 2.74 6.13 4.20
C VAL A 18 1.49 6.12 3.31
N SER A 19 1.62 6.51 2.05
CA SER A 19 0.50 6.65 1.13
C SER A 19 0.18 5.36 0.37
N ILE A 20 -1.11 5.13 0.12
CA ILE A 20 -1.62 4.00 -0.67
C ILE A 20 -1.76 4.44 -2.12
N GLN A 21 -1.01 3.79 -3.00
CA GLN A 21 -1.17 3.91 -4.44
C GLN A 21 -1.83 2.65 -5.01
N SER A 22 -2.70 2.82 -6.01
CA SER A 22 -3.20 1.72 -6.85
C SER A 22 -2.96 2.01 -8.34
N MET A 23 -3.45 1.13 -9.21
CA MET A 23 -3.30 1.27 -10.65
C MET A 23 -4.56 0.81 -11.36
N CYS A 24 -5.02 1.62 -12.33
CA CYS A 24 -6.12 1.23 -13.19
C CYS A 24 -5.73 0.06 -14.10
N ASN A 25 -6.73 -0.76 -14.42
CA ASN A 25 -6.64 -1.82 -15.43
C ASN A 25 -7.52 -1.53 -16.66
N THR A 26 -8.11 -0.34 -16.72
CA THR A 26 -8.82 0.18 -17.91
C THR A 26 -7.83 0.65 -18.96
N ALA A 27 -8.25 0.70 -20.22
CA ALA A 27 -7.54 1.41 -21.28
C ALA A 27 -7.58 2.93 -20.97
N THR A 28 -6.44 3.59 -20.88
CA THR A 28 -6.34 4.98 -20.39
C THR A 28 -7.00 5.98 -21.35
N GLU A 29 -7.04 5.68 -22.64
CA GLU A 29 -7.74 6.43 -23.67
C GLU A 29 -9.28 6.38 -23.51
N ASP A 30 -9.82 5.36 -22.84
CA ASP A 30 -11.21 5.35 -22.40
C ASP A 30 -11.33 6.17 -21.10
N VAL A 31 -11.49 7.48 -21.29
CA VAL A 31 -11.57 8.44 -20.17
C VAL A 31 -12.71 8.11 -19.23
N GLU A 32 -13.90 7.73 -19.77
CA GLU A 32 -15.07 7.46 -18.93
C GLU A 32 -14.85 6.24 -18.03
N ALA A 33 -14.45 5.11 -18.59
CA ALA A 33 -14.17 3.90 -17.83
C ALA A 33 -13.06 4.13 -16.79
N THR A 34 -12.00 4.86 -17.18
CA THR A 34 -10.86 5.15 -16.31
C THR A 34 -11.26 6.04 -15.12
N VAL A 35 -12.02 7.11 -15.37
CA VAL A 35 -12.52 8.00 -14.30
C VAL A 35 -13.44 7.24 -13.35
N GLN A 36 -14.38 6.44 -13.86
CA GLN A 36 -15.26 5.65 -13.01
C GLN A 36 -14.48 4.66 -12.13
N GLN A 37 -13.46 4.02 -12.66
CA GLN A 37 -12.61 3.14 -11.87
C GLN A 37 -11.83 3.93 -10.80
N ILE A 38 -11.27 5.08 -11.13
CA ILE A 38 -10.53 5.92 -10.18
C ILE A 38 -11.45 6.36 -9.04
N LEU A 39 -12.65 6.84 -9.31
CA LEU A 39 -13.59 7.26 -8.28
C LEU A 39 -13.96 6.11 -7.32
N ARG A 40 -14.12 4.88 -7.83
CA ARG A 40 -14.31 3.69 -6.97
C ARG A 40 -13.08 3.44 -6.09
N LEU A 41 -11.88 3.61 -6.62
CA LEU A 41 -10.62 3.44 -5.87
C LEU A 41 -10.43 4.54 -4.82
N GLU A 42 -10.80 5.80 -5.12
CA GLU A 42 -10.83 6.90 -4.15
C GLU A 42 -11.76 6.57 -2.97
N GLN A 43 -12.97 6.10 -3.26
CA GLN A 43 -13.93 5.68 -2.23
C GLN A 43 -13.39 4.53 -1.35
N ALA A 44 -12.60 3.61 -1.93
CA ALA A 44 -11.95 2.56 -1.18
C ALA A 44 -10.79 3.08 -0.30
N GLY A 45 -10.29 4.30 -0.54
CA GLY A 45 -9.21 4.95 0.20
C GLY A 45 -7.86 4.93 -0.52
N CYS A 46 -7.85 4.84 -1.86
CA CYS A 46 -6.67 5.09 -2.67
C CYS A 46 -6.30 6.58 -2.58
N GLU A 47 -5.03 6.89 -2.44
CA GLU A 47 -4.52 8.26 -2.25
C GLU A 47 -3.71 8.77 -3.44
N ILE A 48 -3.18 7.87 -4.26
CA ILE A 48 -2.45 8.16 -5.50
C ILE A 48 -2.86 7.10 -6.52
N ILE A 49 -3.20 7.50 -7.73
CA ILE A 49 -3.60 6.55 -8.77
C ILE A 49 -2.64 6.55 -9.95
N ARG A 50 -2.35 5.37 -10.50
CA ARG A 50 -1.50 5.20 -11.67
C ARG A 50 -2.30 4.64 -12.85
N VAL A 51 -2.01 5.16 -14.05
CA VAL A 51 -2.52 4.67 -15.32
C VAL A 51 -1.37 4.26 -16.23
N ALA A 52 -1.55 3.24 -17.05
CA ALA A 52 -0.61 2.90 -18.11
C ALA A 52 -0.75 3.89 -19.27
N VAL A 53 0.36 4.36 -19.82
CA VAL A 53 0.35 5.26 -20.98
C VAL A 53 1.18 4.64 -22.11
N PRO A 54 0.60 3.69 -22.85
CA PRO A 54 1.31 2.99 -23.93
C PRO A 54 1.28 3.74 -25.26
N THR A 55 0.34 4.68 -25.46
CA THR A 55 0.07 5.37 -26.73
C THR A 55 -0.04 6.88 -26.55
N GLU A 56 0.00 7.61 -27.65
CA GLU A 56 -0.22 9.06 -27.67
C GLU A 56 -1.67 9.41 -27.27
N GLU A 57 -2.64 8.61 -27.67
CA GLU A 57 -4.04 8.78 -27.29
C GLU A 57 -4.22 8.70 -25.77
N ALA A 58 -3.56 7.72 -25.14
CA ALA A 58 -3.56 7.59 -23.68
C ALA A 58 -2.90 8.80 -22.99
N ALA A 59 -1.79 9.33 -23.53
CA ALA A 59 -1.16 10.53 -23.02
C ALA A 59 -2.07 11.78 -23.15
N ARG A 60 -2.76 11.92 -24.26
CA ARG A 60 -3.70 13.02 -24.51
C ARG A 60 -4.97 12.94 -23.66
N ALA A 61 -5.31 11.76 -23.12
CA ALA A 61 -6.44 11.58 -22.20
C ALA A 61 -6.16 12.13 -20.79
N VAL A 62 -4.91 12.31 -20.40
CA VAL A 62 -4.49 12.74 -19.05
C VAL A 62 -5.22 14.00 -18.56
N PRO A 63 -5.31 15.12 -19.30
CA PRO A 63 -6.00 16.32 -18.82
C PRO A 63 -7.49 16.07 -18.54
N ALA A 64 -8.16 15.30 -19.41
CA ALA A 64 -9.58 15.00 -19.26
C ALA A 64 -9.87 14.09 -18.06
N ILE A 65 -8.98 13.14 -17.77
CA ILE A 65 -9.07 12.31 -16.57
C ILE A 65 -8.83 13.18 -15.33
N LYS A 66 -7.77 13.97 -15.30
CA LYS A 66 -7.42 14.82 -14.15
C LYS A 66 -8.51 15.82 -13.77
N ALA A 67 -9.22 16.37 -14.74
CA ALA A 67 -10.29 17.31 -14.47
C ALA A 67 -11.49 16.68 -13.69
N ARG A 68 -11.53 15.36 -13.56
CA ARG A 68 -12.69 14.62 -13.03
C ARG A 68 -12.36 13.76 -11.80
N ILE A 69 -11.11 13.75 -11.35
CA ILE A 69 -10.64 12.97 -10.19
C ILE A 69 -10.09 13.92 -9.11
N HIS A 70 -9.96 13.42 -7.86
CA HIS A 70 -9.56 14.27 -6.73
C HIS A 70 -8.19 13.88 -6.16
N ILE A 71 -7.65 12.71 -6.56
CA ILE A 71 -6.33 12.22 -6.13
C ILE A 71 -5.28 12.40 -7.23
N PRO A 72 -4.00 12.50 -6.88
CA PRO A 72 -2.91 12.63 -7.86
C PRO A 72 -2.85 11.48 -8.85
N LEU A 73 -2.59 11.82 -10.12
CA LEU A 73 -2.47 10.89 -11.23
C LEU A 73 -0.99 10.65 -11.59
N VAL A 74 -0.63 9.38 -11.77
CA VAL A 74 0.72 8.93 -12.15
C VAL A 74 0.68 8.30 -13.54
N ALA A 75 1.52 8.75 -14.46
CA ALA A 75 1.71 8.12 -15.76
C ALA A 75 2.80 7.04 -15.69
N ASP A 76 2.47 5.82 -16.12
CA ASP A 76 3.43 4.72 -16.24
C ASP A 76 3.91 4.61 -17.69
N ILE A 77 5.13 5.08 -17.94
CA ILE A 77 5.76 5.15 -19.26
C ILE A 77 6.83 4.07 -19.37
N HIS A 78 6.74 3.21 -20.37
CA HIS A 78 7.67 2.09 -20.50
C HIS A 78 8.86 2.36 -21.43
N PHE A 79 8.65 2.93 -22.62
CA PHE A 79 9.69 3.03 -23.63
C PHE A 79 9.79 4.40 -24.32
N ASP A 80 8.66 5.01 -24.68
CA ASP A 80 8.67 6.25 -25.46
C ASP A 80 8.67 7.48 -24.57
N TYR A 81 9.80 8.18 -24.54
CA TYR A 81 10.00 9.43 -23.79
C TYR A 81 9.02 10.54 -24.22
N LYS A 82 8.56 10.56 -25.48
CA LYS A 82 7.62 11.56 -25.98
C LYS A 82 6.29 11.50 -25.23
N LEU A 83 5.86 10.30 -24.85
CA LEU A 83 4.65 10.12 -24.04
C LEU A 83 4.82 10.75 -22.64
N ALA A 84 6.03 10.67 -22.07
CA ALA A 84 6.33 11.35 -20.82
C ALA A 84 6.24 12.88 -20.95
N LEU A 85 6.75 13.44 -22.06
CA LEU A 85 6.64 14.88 -22.35
C LEU A 85 5.18 15.32 -22.50
N LEU A 86 4.39 14.59 -23.28
CA LEU A 86 2.94 14.86 -23.45
C LEU A 86 2.18 14.78 -22.11
N CYS A 87 2.49 13.81 -21.27
CA CYS A 87 1.89 13.72 -19.94
C CYS A 87 2.30 14.90 -19.04
N ALA A 88 3.56 15.34 -19.10
CA ALA A 88 4.05 16.49 -18.36
C ALA A 88 3.33 17.78 -18.80
N GLU A 89 3.15 17.99 -20.11
CA GLU A 89 2.36 19.09 -20.68
C GLU A 89 0.88 18.98 -20.26
N GLY A 90 0.34 17.76 -20.19
CA GLY A 90 -1.03 17.47 -19.77
C GLY A 90 -1.28 17.63 -18.26
N GLY A 91 -0.26 18.02 -17.48
CA GLY A 91 -0.38 18.31 -16.05
C GLY A 91 -0.44 17.07 -15.15
N ILE A 92 0.25 15.98 -15.51
CA ILE A 92 0.40 14.79 -14.67
C ILE A 92 1.10 15.14 -13.34
N ASP A 93 0.80 14.42 -12.25
CA ASP A 93 1.38 14.70 -10.93
C ASP A 93 2.67 13.92 -10.63
N LYS A 94 2.90 12.81 -11.31
CA LYS A 94 4.13 12.01 -11.23
C LYS A 94 4.30 11.18 -12.48
N ILE A 95 5.54 10.97 -12.90
CA ILE A 95 5.87 10.05 -14.00
C ILE A 95 6.63 8.85 -13.42
N ARG A 96 6.22 7.64 -13.79
CA ARG A 96 6.98 6.43 -13.50
C ARG A 96 7.64 5.95 -14.79
N ILE A 97 8.96 5.85 -14.77
CA ILE A 97 9.77 5.33 -15.87
C ILE A 97 10.79 4.31 -15.36
N ASN A 98 11.32 3.54 -16.30
CA ASN A 98 12.62 2.90 -16.16
C ASN A 98 13.58 3.65 -17.11
N PRO A 99 14.50 4.49 -16.61
CA PRO A 99 15.38 5.30 -17.47
C PRO A 99 16.21 4.47 -18.45
N GLY A 100 16.56 3.23 -18.09
CA GLY A 100 17.24 2.30 -19.00
C GLY A 100 16.43 1.92 -20.23
N ASN A 101 15.10 1.90 -20.13
CA ASN A 101 14.21 1.60 -21.25
C ASN A 101 13.94 2.84 -22.14
N ILE A 102 14.11 4.04 -21.60
CA ILE A 102 13.94 5.29 -22.34
C ILE A 102 15.06 5.48 -23.37
N GLY A 103 16.24 4.92 -23.12
CA GLY A 103 17.35 4.86 -24.07
C GLY A 103 18.37 5.98 -23.90
N ALA A 104 18.68 6.72 -24.97
CA ALA A 104 19.76 7.69 -24.99
C ALA A 104 19.67 8.77 -23.89
N LYS A 105 20.82 9.23 -23.40
CA LYS A 105 20.94 10.20 -22.27
C LYS A 105 20.19 11.50 -22.57
N GLU A 106 20.16 11.93 -23.83
CA GLU A 106 19.44 13.13 -24.28
C GLU A 106 17.92 13.01 -24.05
N ARG A 107 17.37 11.82 -24.24
CA ARG A 107 15.93 11.54 -24.00
C ARG A 107 15.59 11.56 -22.53
N VAL A 108 16.45 10.96 -21.70
CA VAL A 108 16.29 11.01 -20.23
C VAL A 108 16.38 12.47 -19.75
N ARG A 109 17.32 13.26 -20.28
CA ARG A 109 17.44 14.68 -19.99
C ARG A 109 16.19 15.45 -20.37
N ALA A 110 15.64 15.24 -21.56
CA ALA A 110 14.40 15.92 -21.99
C ALA A 110 13.23 15.67 -21.04
N VAL A 111 13.09 14.42 -20.55
CA VAL A 111 12.06 14.07 -19.55
C VAL A 111 12.37 14.76 -18.21
N ALA A 112 13.60 14.72 -17.74
CA ALA A 112 14.03 15.36 -16.49
C ALA A 112 13.80 16.86 -16.52
N ASP A 113 14.18 17.55 -17.61
CA ASP A 113 13.99 19.00 -17.79
C ASP A 113 12.50 19.36 -17.77
N ALA A 114 11.65 18.64 -18.54
CA ALA A 114 10.21 18.85 -18.58
C ALA A 114 9.53 18.64 -17.21
N CYS A 115 10.00 17.65 -16.44
CA CYS A 115 9.52 17.38 -15.09
C CYS A 115 9.99 18.45 -14.10
N CYS A 116 11.25 18.90 -14.19
CA CYS A 116 11.82 19.94 -13.34
C CYS A 116 11.07 21.26 -13.49
N GLU A 117 10.82 21.69 -14.74
CA GLU A 117 10.10 22.93 -15.05
C GLU A 117 8.69 22.98 -14.43
N ARG A 118 8.08 21.83 -14.21
CA ARG A 118 6.67 21.69 -13.75
C ARG A 118 6.56 21.15 -12.32
N GLY A 119 7.69 20.88 -11.64
CA GLY A 119 7.70 20.31 -10.30
C GLY A 119 7.10 18.90 -10.24
N ILE A 120 7.27 18.09 -11.29
CA ILE A 120 6.74 16.73 -11.39
C ILE A 120 7.81 15.74 -10.94
N PRO A 121 7.62 14.97 -9.85
CA PRO A 121 8.58 13.96 -9.43
C PRO A 121 8.61 12.76 -10.38
N ILE A 122 9.77 12.11 -10.47
CA ILE A 122 9.98 10.90 -11.26
C ILE A 122 10.11 9.69 -10.32
N CYS A 123 9.32 8.65 -10.57
CA CYS A 123 9.50 7.36 -9.93
C CYS A 123 10.33 6.43 -10.83
N ILE A 124 11.52 6.05 -10.36
CA ILE A 124 12.32 5.00 -10.98
C ILE A 124 11.70 3.65 -10.64
N GLY A 125 11.27 2.90 -11.64
CA GLY A 125 10.63 1.60 -11.45
C GLY A 125 11.47 0.46 -12.03
N VAL A 126 12.19 -0.26 -11.19
CA VAL A 126 12.94 -1.47 -11.56
C VAL A 126 12.12 -2.70 -11.18
N ASN A 127 11.97 -3.63 -12.10
CA ASN A 127 11.35 -4.93 -11.85
C ASN A 127 12.33 -6.06 -12.17
N GLY A 128 12.28 -7.15 -11.39
CA GLY A 128 13.16 -8.30 -11.61
C GLY A 128 13.09 -8.90 -13.02
N GLY A 129 11.91 -8.84 -13.67
CA GLY A 129 11.71 -9.33 -15.04
C GLY A 129 12.24 -8.40 -16.14
N SER A 130 12.68 -7.18 -15.81
CA SER A 130 13.18 -6.19 -16.78
C SER A 130 14.55 -5.63 -16.41
N LEU A 131 15.36 -6.40 -15.66
CA LEU A 131 16.75 -6.06 -15.37
C LEU A 131 17.62 -6.09 -16.62
N GLU A 132 18.63 -5.24 -16.65
CA GLU A 132 19.63 -5.16 -17.70
C GLU A 132 20.41 -6.48 -17.82
N LYS A 133 20.70 -6.91 -19.04
CA LYS A 133 21.34 -8.20 -19.32
C LYS A 133 22.74 -8.33 -18.71
N ASP A 134 23.50 -7.24 -18.69
CA ASP A 134 24.82 -7.16 -18.08
C ASP A 134 24.77 -7.35 -16.57
N LEU A 135 23.77 -6.79 -15.89
CA LEU A 135 23.55 -7.01 -14.47
C LEU A 135 23.12 -8.46 -14.17
N LEU A 136 22.25 -9.03 -15.01
CA LEU A 136 21.85 -10.44 -14.86
C LEU A 136 23.06 -11.39 -15.00
N VAL A 137 23.97 -11.10 -15.94
CA VAL A 137 25.23 -11.88 -16.11
C VAL A 137 26.16 -11.66 -14.92
N LYS A 138 26.37 -10.39 -14.52
CA LYS A 138 27.26 -10.04 -13.40
C LYS A 138 26.88 -10.72 -12.08
N TYR A 139 25.56 -10.82 -11.79
CA TYR A 139 25.06 -11.32 -10.52
C TYR A 139 24.48 -12.74 -10.58
N GLY A 140 24.56 -13.40 -11.73
CA GLY A 140 24.03 -14.76 -11.91
C GLY A 140 22.50 -14.83 -11.84
N GLY A 141 21.79 -13.77 -12.19
CA GLY A 141 20.33 -13.68 -12.20
C GLY A 141 19.75 -12.52 -11.39
N VAL A 142 18.45 -12.62 -11.06
CA VAL A 142 17.74 -11.61 -10.28
C VAL A 142 18.12 -11.73 -8.80
N THR A 143 19.00 -10.87 -8.33
CA THR A 143 19.43 -10.76 -6.93
C THR A 143 19.08 -9.39 -6.34
N ALA A 144 19.12 -9.25 -5.02
CA ALA A 144 18.92 -7.96 -4.36
C ALA A 144 19.93 -6.92 -4.84
N GLN A 145 21.21 -7.30 -4.96
CA GLN A 145 22.27 -6.41 -5.43
C GLN A 145 22.05 -5.97 -6.89
N ALA A 146 21.60 -6.88 -7.78
CA ALA A 146 21.29 -6.53 -9.16
C ALA A 146 20.17 -5.48 -9.24
N LEU A 147 19.10 -5.62 -8.44
CA LEU A 147 18.00 -4.66 -8.35
C LEU A 147 18.48 -3.29 -7.84
N VAL A 148 19.32 -3.28 -6.82
CA VAL A 148 19.89 -2.05 -6.23
C VAL A 148 20.82 -1.37 -7.21
N ASP A 149 21.74 -2.08 -7.85
CA ASP A 149 22.69 -1.51 -8.80
C ASP A 149 21.97 -0.90 -10.01
N SER A 150 20.92 -1.57 -10.51
CA SER A 150 20.05 -1.03 -11.56
C SER A 150 19.39 0.28 -11.10
N ALA A 151 18.71 0.26 -9.95
CA ALA A 151 18.02 1.44 -9.43
C ALA A 151 18.98 2.61 -9.21
N MET A 152 20.13 2.38 -8.57
CA MET A 152 21.13 3.43 -8.30
C MET A 152 21.83 3.90 -9.58
N GLY A 153 21.95 3.04 -10.60
CA GLY A 153 22.37 3.44 -11.94
C GLY A 153 21.42 4.45 -12.55
N HIS A 154 20.12 4.21 -12.46
CA HIS A 154 19.08 5.12 -12.96
C HIS A 154 18.98 6.41 -12.14
N VAL A 155 19.20 6.35 -10.82
CA VAL A 155 19.31 7.56 -9.98
C VAL A 155 20.45 8.44 -10.47
N ARG A 156 21.64 7.86 -10.71
CA ARG A 156 22.78 8.63 -11.23
C ARG A 156 22.47 9.28 -12.57
N LEU A 157 21.77 8.59 -13.49
CA LEU A 157 21.38 9.18 -14.78
C LEU A 157 20.50 10.43 -14.62
N LEU A 158 19.55 10.42 -13.68
CA LEU A 158 18.71 11.59 -13.39
C LEU A 158 19.50 12.68 -12.67
N ASN A 159 20.35 12.33 -11.70
CA ASN A 159 21.18 13.29 -10.98
C ASN A 159 22.18 13.99 -11.91
N ASP A 160 22.76 13.29 -12.90
CA ASP A 160 23.62 13.85 -13.95
C ASP A 160 22.87 14.87 -14.84
N CYS A 161 21.54 14.82 -14.86
CA CYS A 161 20.69 15.81 -15.51
C CYS A 161 20.29 16.95 -14.53
N GLY A 162 20.76 16.94 -13.28
CA GLY A 162 20.37 17.90 -12.24
C GLY A 162 19.02 17.61 -11.57
N PHE A 163 18.40 16.46 -11.84
CA PHE A 163 17.08 16.12 -11.34
C PHE A 163 17.16 15.30 -10.04
N ASN A 164 16.45 15.73 -8.98
CA ASN A 164 16.53 15.15 -7.65
C ASN A 164 15.17 14.79 -7.02
N ASP A 165 14.05 15.15 -7.62
CA ASP A 165 12.71 14.80 -7.10
C ASP A 165 12.35 13.35 -7.49
N ILE A 166 13.09 12.42 -6.91
CA ILE A 166 13.07 11.00 -7.27
C ILE A 166 12.38 10.18 -6.18
N CYS A 167 11.56 9.23 -6.59
CA CYS A 167 11.07 8.10 -5.80
C CYS A 167 11.62 6.80 -6.40
N ILE A 168 11.97 5.83 -5.57
CA ILE A 168 12.54 4.56 -6.06
C ILE A 168 11.60 3.40 -5.76
N SER A 169 11.38 2.55 -6.76
CA SER A 169 10.65 1.31 -6.64
C SER A 169 11.44 0.15 -7.24
N VAL A 170 11.77 -0.85 -6.43
CA VAL A 170 12.39 -2.09 -6.88
C VAL A 170 11.47 -3.26 -6.53
N LYS A 171 11.03 -4.02 -7.52
CA LYS A 171 10.04 -5.09 -7.30
C LYS A 171 10.51 -6.42 -7.83
N CYS A 172 10.28 -7.46 -7.02
CA CYS A 172 10.54 -8.84 -7.37
C CYS A 172 9.42 -9.71 -6.81
N SER A 173 9.09 -10.81 -7.49
CA SER A 173 8.11 -11.79 -7.02
C SER A 173 8.61 -12.64 -5.85
N ARG A 174 9.95 -12.75 -5.69
CA ARG A 174 10.60 -13.43 -4.56
C ARG A 174 10.72 -12.48 -3.37
N VAL A 175 9.83 -12.64 -2.38
CA VAL A 175 9.73 -11.76 -1.21
C VAL A 175 11.06 -11.54 -0.47
N PRO A 176 11.89 -12.57 -0.18
CA PRO A 176 13.19 -12.33 0.50
C PRO A 176 14.15 -11.45 -0.31
N VAL A 177 14.21 -11.63 -1.63
CA VAL A 177 15.03 -10.79 -2.52
C VAL A 177 14.51 -9.36 -2.57
N ASN A 178 13.18 -9.21 -2.67
CA ASN A 178 12.49 -7.93 -2.65
C ASN A 178 12.80 -7.14 -1.38
N MET A 179 12.64 -7.77 -0.22
CA MET A 179 12.91 -7.13 1.08
C MET A 179 14.38 -6.75 1.24
N ALA A 180 15.30 -7.64 0.84
CA ALA A 180 16.73 -7.36 0.90
C ALA A 180 17.09 -6.13 0.03
N ALA A 181 16.55 -6.04 -1.19
CA ALA A 181 16.80 -4.90 -2.09
C ALA A 181 16.30 -3.56 -1.50
N TYR A 182 15.09 -3.52 -0.93
CA TYR A 182 14.58 -2.30 -0.30
C TYR A 182 15.38 -1.89 0.95
N ARG A 183 15.83 -2.85 1.77
CA ARG A 183 16.69 -2.56 2.91
C ARG A 183 18.02 -1.96 2.47
N MET A 184 18.66 -2.56 1.46
CA MET A 184 19.92 -2.04 0.92
C MET A 184 19.74 -0.62 0.34
N LEU A 185 18.63 -0.34 -0.35
CA LEU A 185 18.34 1.01 -0.84
C LEU A 185 18.13 1.99 0.31
N HIS A 186 17.42 1.59 1.36
CA HIS A 186 17.19 2.43 2.54
C HIS A 186 18.51 2.83 3.24
N GLU A 187 19.51 1.95 3.21
CA GLU A 187 20.85 2.20 3.78
C GLU A 187 21.71 3.08 2.85
N GLN A 188 21.48 3.05 1.53
CA GLN A 188 22.33 3.72 0.53
C GLN A 188 21.82 5.08 0.07
N THR A 189 20.55 5.40 0.29
CA THR A 189 19.94 6.64 -0.22
C THR A 189 18.87 7.17 0.71
N ASP A 190 18.61 8.45 0.63
CA ASP A 190 17.51 9.15 1.31
C ASP A 190 16.29 9.41 0.40
N TYR A 191 16.27 8.89 -0.83
CA TYR A 191 15.10 8.99 -1.70
C TYR A 191 13.92 8.17 -1.16
N PRO A 192 12.67 8.69 -1.24
CA PRO A 192 11.49 7.94 -0.84
C PRO A 192 11.36 6.62 -1.59
N LEU A 193 10.92 5.58 -0.88
CA LEU A 193 10.79 4.23 -1.41
C LEU A 193 9.31 3.89 -1.61
N HIS A 194 8.96 3.50 -2.85
CA HIS A 194 7.65 2.98 -3.21
C HIS A 194 7.65 1.46 -3.13
N LEU A 195 7.09 0.92 -2.05
CA LEU A 195 7.07 -0.51 -1.77
C LEU A 195 6.06 -1.27 -2.64
N GLY A 196 6.39 -2.50 -2.96
CA GLY A 196 5.49 -3.43 -3.62
C GLY A 196 6.13 -4.78 -3.86
N VAL A 197 5.29 -5.79 -4.09
CA VAL A 197 5.69 -7.10 -4.59
C VAL A 197 5.04 -7.26 -5.96
N THR A 198 5.83 -7.55 -7.00
CA THR A 198 5.27 -7.79 -8.34
C THR A 198 4.88 -9.26 -8.49
N GLU A 199 3.86 -9.53 -9.32
CA GLU A 199 3.41 -10.91 -9.60
C GLU A 199 3.12 -11.69 -8.31
N ALA A 200 2.44 -11.03 -7.35
CA ALA A 200 2.17 -11.63 -6.05
C ALA A 200 1.19 -12.81 -6.15
N GLY A 201 0.30 -12.80 -7.15
CA GLY A 201 -0.67 -13.86 -7.43
C GLY A 201 -2.11 -13.46 -7.10
N THR A 202 -2.96 -14.49 -6.93
CA THR A 202 -4.36 -14.33 -6.53
C THR A 202 -4.48 -13.79 -5.10
N PRO A 203 -5.65 -13.28 -4.67
CA PRO A 203 -5.82 -12.63 -3.37
C PRO A 203 -5.28 -13.42 -2.18
N GLU A 204 -5.53 -14.72 -2.13
CA GLU A 204 -5.13 -15.57 -1.00
C GLU A 204 -3.61 -15.52 -0.75
N MET A 205 -2.81 -15.90 -1.72
CA MET A 205 -1.35 -15.92 -1.59
C MET A 205 -0.72 -14.54 -1.80
N GLY A 206 -1.32 -13.72 -2.67
CA GLY A 206 -0.83 -12.39 -3.00
C GLY A 206 -0.88 -11.43 -1.81
N VAL A 207 -1.93 -11.50 -0.98
CA VAL A 207 -2.03 -10.73 0.27
C VAL A 207 -0.96 -11.17 1.27
N LEU A 208 -0.71 -12.48 1.42
CA LEU A 208 0.34 -12.99 2.31
C LEU A 208 1.73 -12.51 1.87
N LYS A 209 2.06 -12.62 0.58
CA LYS A 209 3.33 -12.11 0.05
C LYS A 209 3.47 -10.61 0.26
N SER A 210 2.41 -9.85 0.05
CA SER A 210 2.40 -8.40 0.22
C SER A 210 2.49 -8.02 1.70
N ALA A 211 1.82 -8.74 2.60
CA ALA A 211 1.93 -8.51 4.04
C ALA A 211 3.36 -8.71 4.54
N ILE A 212 4.05 -9.76 4.08
CA ILE A 212 5.45 -9.99 4.42
C ILE A 212 6.35 -8.97 3.75
N GLY A 213 6.24 -8.81 2.42
CA GLY A 213 7.17 -8.02 1.61
C GLY A 213 6.99 -6.50 1.76
N ILE A 214 5.80 -6.02 2.08
CA ILE A 214 5.50 -4.60 2.33
C ILE A 214 5.39 -4.36 3.84
N GLY A 215 4.52 -5.09 4.54
CA GLY A 215 4.28 -4.91 5.97
C GLY A 215 5.55 -5.16 6.79
N GLY A 216 6.31 -6.21 6.48
CA GLY A 216 7.59 -6.49 7.13
C GLY A 216 8.60 -5.35 6.98
N LEU A 217 8.70 -4.70 5.80
CA LEU A 217 9.56 -3.53 5.59
C LEU A 217 9.06 -2.32 6.40
N LEU A 218 7.76 -2.07 6.39
CA LEU A 218 7.16 -0.97 7.16
C LEU A 218 7.41 -1.13 8.67
N CYS A 219 7.33 -2.34 9.23
CA CYS A 219 7.68 -2.63 10.62
C CYS A 219 9.16 -2.34 10.94
N MET A 220 10.04 -2.32 9.92
CA MET A 220 11.46 -1.94 10.05
C MET A 220 11.69 -0.44 9.80
N GLY A 221 10.64 0.36 9.60
CA GLY A 221 10.74 1.79 9.26
C GLY A 221 11.18 2.06 7.81
N VAL A 222 11.03 1.09 6.91
CA VAL A 222 11.42 1.19 5.50
C VAL A 222 10.19 1.35 4.63
N GLY A 223 10.12 2.45 3.85
CA GLY A 223 9.09 2.71 2.86
C GLY A 223 8.20 3.92 3.17
N ASP A 224 7.81 4.65 2.13
CA ASP A 224 7.11 5.94 2.21
C ASP A 224 5.77 5.92 1.45
N THR A 225 5.63 5.01 0.51
CA THR A 225 4.39 4.77 -0.25
C THR A 225 4.35 3.31 -0.68
N LEU A 226 3.18 2.76 -0.93
CA LEU A 226 3.05 1.35 -1.27
C LEU A 226 2.00 1.09 -2.35
N ARG A 227 2.15 -0.05 -3.06
CA ARG A 227 1.11 -0.66 -3.89
C ARG A 227 1.08 -2.16 -3.68
N VAL A 228 -0.08 -2.68 -3.30
CA VAL A 228 -0.39 -4.11 -3.38
C VAL A 228 -0.74 -4.44 -4.83
N SER A 229 -0.30 -5.58 -5.34
CA SER A 229 -0.60 -6.04 -6.72
C SER A 229 -1.19 -7.44 -6.67
N LEU A 230 -2.44 -7.58 -7.08
CA LEU A 230 -3.19 -8.83 -7.06
C LEU A 230 -3.78 -9.14 -8.43
N THR A 231 -4.00 -10.43 -8.71
CA THR A 231 -4.84 -10.86 -9.82
C THR A 231 -6.30 -10.81 -9.37
N ALA A 232 -6.84 -9.56 -9.22
CA ALA A 232 -8.19 -9.27 -8.70
C ALA A 232 -8.65 -7.86 -9.14
N ASP A 233 -9.85 -7.44 -8.71
CA ASP A 233 -10.28 -6.04 -8.86
C ASP A 233 -9.32 -5.12 -8.06
N PRO A 234 -8.85 -4.00 -8.63
CA PRO A 234 -7.93 -3.08 -7.95
C PRO A 234 -8.45 -2.54 -6.61
N VAL A 235 -9.76 -2.52 -6.36
CA VAL A 235 -10.35 -2.17 -5.06
C VAL A 235 -9.87 -3.12 -3.96
N GLU A 236 -9.71 -4.41 -4.27
CA GLU A 236 -9.17 -5.40 -3.31
C GLU A 236 -7.72 -5.11 -2.94
N GLU A 237 -6.92 -4.56 -3.88
CA GLU A 237 -5.54 -4.12 -3.62
C GLU A 237 -5.51 -2.99 -2.57
N VAL A 238 -6.42 -2.01 -2.68
CA VAL A 238 -6.53 -0.89 -1.73
C VAL A 238 -6.97 -1.38 -0.35
N ILE A 239 -7.95 -2.28 -0.30
CA ILE A 239 -8.42 -2.89 0.96
C ILE A 239 -7.28 -3.68 1.63
N ALA A 240 -6.53 -4.46 0.87
CA ALA A 240 -5.38 -5.21 1.37
C ALA A 240 -4.27 -4.25 1.88
N ALA A 241 -4.01 -3.15 1.17
CA ALA A 241 -3.04 -2.13 1.56
C ALA A 241 -3.41 -1.49 2.92
N LYS A 242 -4.68 -1.13 3.11
CA LYS A 242 -5.19 -0.59 4.39
C LYS A 242 -5.00 -1.59 5.54
N ARG A 243 -5.32 -2.87 5.29
CA ARG A 243 -5.13 -3.95 6.29
C ARG A 243 -3.66 -4.17 6.64
N ILE A 244 -2.76 -4.11 5.65
CA ILE A 244 -1.31 -4.22 5.88
C ILE A 244 -0.82 -3.05 6.74
N LEU A 245 -1.22 -1.80 6.44
CA LEU A 245 -0.85 -0.62 7.24
C LEU A 245 -1.37 -0.72 8.67
N GLN A 246 -2.59 -1.22 8.85
CA GLN A 246 -3.20 -1.44 10.17
C GLN A 246 -2.47 -2.54 10.94
N ALA A 247 -2.24 -3.71 10.32
CA ALA A 247 -1.54 -4.83 10.95
C ALA A 247 -0.08 -4.50 11.30
N ALA A 248 0.58 -3.62 10.51
CA ALA A 248 1.92 -3.10 10.81
C ALA A 248 1.94 -1.98 11.87
N GLY A 249 0.79 -1.55 12.39
CA GLY A 249 0.69 -0.47 13.36
C GLY A 249 1.02 0.93 12.82
N ILE A 250 1.09 1.08 11.48
CA ILE A 250 1.49 2.34 10.81
C ILE A 250 0.31 3.33 10.75
N ARG A 251 -0.88 2.82 10.42
CA ARG A 251 -2.07 3.65 10.31
C ARG A 251 -3.31 2.87 10.75
N ARG A 252 -4.09 3.46 11.66
CA ARG A 252 -5.39 2.94 12.04
C ARG A 252 -6.46 3.48 11.09
N SER A 253 -7.12 2.58 10.35
CA SER A 253 -8.16 2.94 9.38
C SER A 253 -9.54 2.39 9.74
N GLY A 254 -9.73 1.93 10.97
CA GLY A 254 -10.96 1.33 11.49
C GLY A 254 -10.68 0.50 12.75
N PRO A 255 -11.64 -0.32 13.18
CA PRO A 255 -11.49 -1.17 14.36
C PRO A 255 -10.44 -2.24 14.16
N ASP A 256 -9.71 -2.55 15.23
CA ASP A 256 -8.78 -3.67 15.32
C ASP A 256 -9.39 -4.77 16.18
N LEU A 257 -9.50 -5.98 15.64
CA LEU A 257 -10.07 -7.12 16.36
C LEU A 257 -8.98 -8.01 16.95
N ILE A 258 -8.91 -8.04 18.27
CA ILE A 258 -8.10 -9.00 19.02
C ILE A 258 -8.97 -10.20 19.38
N SER A 259 -8.59 -11.38 18.93
CA SER A 259 -9.30 -12.62 19.24
C SER A 259 -8.32 -13.69 19.72
N CYS A 260 -8.59 -14.29 20.87
CA CYS A 260 -7.74 -15.36 21.35
C CYS A 260 -7.95 -16.64 20.52
N PRO A 261 -6.93 -17.50 20.35
CA PRO A 261 -7.11 -18.80 19.75
C PRO A 261 -7.99 -19.70 20.64
N THR A 262 -8.77 -20.59 20.03
CA THR A 262 -9.51 -21.60 20.77
C THR A 262 -8.56 -22.55 21.49
N CYS A 263 -8.79 -22.78 22.76
CA CYS A 263 -8.01 -23.74 23.58
C CYS A 263 -8.93 -24.49 24.56
N GLY A 264 -8.41 -25.43 25.33
CA GLY A 264 -9.17 -26.22 26.32
C GLY A 264 -9.86 -25.38 27.42
N ARG A 265 -9.53 -24.13 27.57
CA ARG A 265 -10.18 -23.16 28.50
C ARG A 265 -11.38 -22.47 27.90
N THR A 266 -11.59 -22.50 26.59
CA THR A 266 -12.74 -21.90 25.91
C THR A 266 -14.04 -22.59 26.39
N LYS A 267 -15.03 -21.80 26.84
CA LYS A 267 -16.24 -22.30 27.49
C LYS A 267 -17.51 -22.08 26.66
N TYR A 268 -17.38 -21.55 25.45
CA TYR A 268 -18.48 -21.29 24.53
C TYR A 268 -18.03 -21.44 23.08
N ASP A 269 -18.95 -21.50 22.13
CA ASP A 269 -18.61 -21.56 20.70
C ASP A 269 -18.17 -20.17 20.22
N MET A 270 -16.87 -19.91 20.35
CA MET A 270 -16.26 -18.61 20.10
C MET A 270 -16.10 -18.29 18.60
N ILE A 271 -15.91 -19.31 17.76
CA ILE A 271 -15.58 -19.09 16.33
C ILE A 271 -16.70 -18.36 15.59
N PRO A 272 -17.98 -18.77 15.66
CA PRO A 272 -19.09 -18.03 15.07
C PRO A 272 -19.22 -16.60 15.62
N ILE A 273 -19.01 -16.42 16.92
CA ILE A 273 -19.09 -15.11 17.58
C ILE A 273 -17.99 -14.18 17.07
N ALA A 274 -16.75 -14.64 17.00
CA ALA A 274 -15.64 -13.85 16.48
C ALA A 274 -15.86 -13.45 15.01
N ARG A 275 -16.37 -14.38 14.18
CA ARG A 275 -16.72 -14.09 12.78
C ARG A 275 -17.85 -13.07 12.65
N GLU A 276 -18.87 -13.17 13.49
CA GLU A 276 -19.99 -12.22 13.49
C GLU A 276 -19.52 -10.83 13.93
N VAL A 277 -18.68 -10.74 14.96
CA VAL A 277 -18.07 -9.49 15.38
C VAL A 277 -17.21 -8.90 14.25
N GLU A 278 -16.34 -9.71 13.64
CA GLU A 278 -15.51 -9.26 12.50
C GLU A 278 -16.37 -8.75 11.33
N ARG A 279 -17.45 -9.43 11.02
CA ARG A 279 -18.38 -9.05 9.96
C ARG A 279 -19.03 -7.69 10.24
N ARG A 280 -19.55 -7.48 11.45
CA ARG A 280 -20.21 -6.22 11.86
C ARG A 280 -19.20 -5.07 11.99
N LEU A 281 -17.96 -5.33 12.37
CA LEU A 281 -16.89 -4.32 12.45
C LEU A 281 -16.48 -3.76 11.09
N LYS A 282 -16.76 -4.43 9.97
CA LYS A 282 -16.47 -3.90 8.62
C LYS A 282 -17.16 -2.57 8.32
N ASP A 283 -18.32 -2.35 8.92
CA ASP A 283 -19.12 -1.13 8.75
C ASP A 283 -18.79 -0.05 9.81
N CYS A 284 -17.87 -0.36 10.73
CA CYS A 284 -17.46 0.56 11.79
C CYS A 284 -16.23 1.38 11.34
N ALA A 285 -16.34 2.70 11.37
CA ALA A 285 -15.24 3.60 11.03
C ALA A 285 -14.39 4.03 12.25
N LYS A 286 -14.79 3.66 13.48
CA LYS A 286 -14.12 4.07 14.70
C LYS A 286 -12.75 3.39 14.84
N PRO A 287 -11.65 4.09 15.11
CA PRO A 287 -10.31 3.51 15.29
C PRO A 287 -10.14 2.92 16.70
N ILE A 288 -10.96 1.93 17.04
CA ILE A 288 -11.01 1.27 18.36
C ILE A 288 -10.42 -0.14 18.29
N THR A 289 -9.98 -0.65 19.43
CA THR A 289 -9.55 -2.04 19.59
C THR A 289 -10.67 -2.82 20.28
N VAL A 290 -11.17 -3.84 19.62
CA VAL A 290 -12.25 -4.73 20.08
C VAL A 290 -11.70 -6.10 20.41
N ALA A 291 -12.06 -6.70 21.55
CA ALA A 291 -11.56 -8.00 21.96
C ALA A 291 -12.68 -9.05 22.04
N VAL A 292 -12.40 -10.26 21.49
CA VAL A 292 -13.24 -11.45 21.65
C VAL A 292 -12.41 -12.56 22.31
N MET A 293 -12.70 -12.86 23.58
CA MET A 293 -11.88 -13.74 24.41
C MET A 293 -12.65 -15.02 24.80
N GLY A 294 -11.97 -16.15 24.72
CA GLY A 294 -12.56 -17.49 24.91
C GLY A 294 -12.85 -17.87 26.36
N CYS A 295 -12.27 -17.18 27.35
CA CYS A 295 -12.50 -17.47 28.77
C CYS A 295 -12.42 -16.20 29.63
N VAL A 296 -13.14 -16.22 30.74
CA VAL A 296 -13.21 -15.10 31.70
C VAL A 296 -11.96 -15.00 32.60
N VAL A 297 -11.14 -16.05 32.64
CA VAL A 297 -9.98 -16.10 33.56
C VAL A 297 -8.85 -15.18 33.10
N ASN A 298 -8.45 -15.33 31.84
CA ASN A 298 -7.34 -14.55 31.27
C ASN A 298 -7.83 -13.45 30.33
N GLY A 299 -9.08 -13.57 29.82
CA GLY A 299 -9.60 -12.68 28.78
C GLY A 299 -9.48 -11.21 29.07
N PRO A 300 -10.01 -10.70 30.19
CA PRO A 300 -9.91 -9.27 30.51
C PRO A 300 -8.48 -8.78 30.75
N GLY A 301 -7.59 -9.65 31.26
CA GLY A 301 -6.18 -9.33 31.48
C GLY A 301 -5.38 -9.27 30.17
N GLU A 302 -5.49 -10.30 29.31
CA GLU A 302 -4.82 -10.37 28.01
C GLU A 302 -5.31 -9.28 27.03
N ALA A 303 -6.56 -8.86 27.17
CA ALA A 303 -7.18 -7.81 26.38
C ALA A 303 -7.33 -6.48 27.14
N SER A 304 -6.52 -6.24 28.16
CA SER A 304 -6.60 -5.03 28.99
C SER A 304 -6.41 -3.70 28.22
N GLY A 305 -5.68 -3.75 27.10
CA GLY A 305 -5.49 -2.63 26.19
C GLY A 305 -6.64 -2.41 25.18
N ALA A 306 -7.63 -3.31 25.13
CA ALA A 306 -8.77 -3.13 24.24
C ALA A 306 -9.74 -2.07 24.80
N ASP A 307 -10.31 -1.26 23.90
CA ASP A 307 -11.30 -0.25 24.26
C ASP A 307 -12.57 -0.90 24.81
N VAL A 308 -12.98 -2.03 24.19
CA VAL A 308 -14.13 -2.83 24.62
C VAL A 308 -13.94 -4.28 24.22
N GLY A 309 -14.53 -5.21 24.95
CA GLY A 309 -14.45 -6.62 24.59
C GLY A 309 -15.43 -7.50 25.35
N ILE A 310 -15.51 -8.73 24.86
CA ILE A 310 -16.29 -9.82 25.48
C ILE A 310 -15.40 -10.98 25.83
N ALA A 311 -15.70 -11.66 26.93
CA ALA A 311 -15.04 -12.90 27.33
C ALA A 311 -16.11 -13.94 27.67
N GLY A 312 -16.07 -15.10 27.00
CA GLY A 312 -17.08 -16.13 27.19
C GLY A 312 -16.91 -16.93 28.47
N GLY A 313 -18.03 -17.36 29.02
CA GLY A 313 -18.14 -18.29 30.14
C GLY A 313 -19.18 -19.37 29.84
N LYS A 314 -19.55 -20.20 30.81
CA LYS A 314 -20.53 -21.26 30.63
C LYS A 314 -21.95 -20.67 30.73
N GLY A 315 -22.62 -20.50 29.58
CA GLY A 315 -23.97 -19.95 29.45
C GLY A 315 -24.08 -18.43 29.62
N GLU A 316 -23.07 -17.79 30.16
CA GLU A 316 -22.94 -16.31 30.29
C GLU A 316 -21.50 -15.88 29.96
N GLY A 317 -21.30 -14.63 29.63
CA GLY A 317 -19.99 -14.05 29.44
C GLY A 317 -19.87 -12.69 30.12
N LEU A 318 -18.68 -12.10 29.98
CA LEU A 318 -18.37 -10.78 30.52
C LEU A 318 -18.27 -9.78 29.37
N LEU A 319 -18.89 -8.63 29.54
CA LEU A 319 -18.60 -7.40 28.78
C LEU A 319 -17.60 -6.59 29.60
N PHE A 320 -16.53 -6.13 28.97
CA PHE A 320 -15.50 -5.32 29.63
C PHE A 320 -15.05 -4.17 28.72
N ALA A 321 -14.52 -3.12 29.34
CA ALA A 321 -13.90 -1.99 28.64
C ALA A 321 -12.63 -1.58 29.39
N LYS A 322 -11.52 -1.36 28.64
CA LYS A 322 -10.23 -0.94 29.20
C LYS A 322 -9.80 -1.77 30.42
N GLY A 323 -9.94 -3.09 30.31
CA GLY A 323 -9.60 -4.06 31.34
C GLY A 323 -10.58 -4.15 32.51
N LYS A 324 -11.64 -3.32 32.58
CA LYS A 324 -12.63 -3.33 33.67
C LYS A 324 -13.89 -4.09 33.22
N ILE A 325 -14.34 -5.02 34.04
CA ILE A 325 -15.61 -5.71 33.82
C ILE A 325 -16.76 -4.71 34.01
N LEU A 326 -17.61 -4.58 33.01
CA LEU A 326 -18.82 -3.74 33.05
C LEU A 326 -20.01 -4.52 33.60
N ARG A 327 -20.29 -5.68 33.03
CA ARG A 327 -21.41 -6.56 33.40
C ARG A 327 -21.27 -7.96 32.87
N LYS A 328 -22.04 -8.88 33.47
CA LYS A 328 -22.30 -10.21 32.91
C LYS A 328 -23.44 -10.12 31.89
N VAL A 329 -23.37 -10.92 30.84
CA VAL A 329 -24.33 -10.95 29.74
C VAL A 329 -24.59 -12.39 29.35
N PRO A 330 -25.85 -12.83 29.11
CA PRO A 330 -26.16 -14.11 28.53
C PRO A 330 -25.40 -14.33 27.20
N GLN A 331 -24.95 -15.54 26.94
CA GLN A 331 -24.09 -15.85 25.79
C GLN A 331 -24.72 -15.40 24.47
N GLU A 332 -26.02 -15.61 24.27
CA GLU A 332 -26.75 -15.21 23.06
C GLU A 332 -26.86 -13.72 22.85
N GLN A 333 -26.62 -12.88 23.87
CA GLN A 333 -26.70 -11.44 23.82
C GLN A 333 -25.31 -10.78 23.77
N LEU A 334 -24.21 -11.57 23.83
CA LEU A 334 -22.85 -11.02 23.95
C LEU A 334 -22.47 -10.09 22.78
N VAL A 335 -22.80 -10.46 21.55
CA VAL A 335 -22.47 -9.66 20.37
C VAL A 335 -23.25 -8.34 20.36
N ASP A 336 -24.55 -8.39 20.66
CA ASP A 336 -25.38 -7.18 20.68
C ASP A 336 -24.98 -6.24 21.83
N ALA A 337 -24.67 -6.80 23.00
CA ALA A 337 -24.17 -6.02 24.12
C ALA A 337 -22.82 -5.35 23.81
N LEU A 338 -21.94 -6.04 23.07
CA LEU A 338 -20.68 -5.49 22.61
C LEU A 338 -20.90 -4.30 21.67
N PHE A 339 -21.77 -4.42 20.68
CA PHE A 339 -22.04 -3.34 19.73
C PHE A 339 -22.77 -2.17 20.36
N GLN A 340 -23.68 -2.41 21.31
CA GLN A 340 -24.26 -1.32 22.13
C GLN A 340 -23.19 -0.52 22.91
N GLU A 341 -22.10 -1.16 23.32
CA GLU A 341 -21.01 -0.47 24.00
C GLU A 341 -20.10 0.25 23.00
N ILE A 342 -19.83 -0.35 21.82
CA ILE A 342 -19.11 0.28 20.71
C ILE A 342 -19.80 1.57 20.26
N ASP A 343 -21.13 1.58 20.21
CA ASP A 343 -21.90 2.76 19.77
C ASP A 343 -21.72 3.97 20.71
N LYS A 344 -21.41 3.72 22.00
CA LYS A 344 -21.16 4.77 22.99
C LYS A 344 -19.76 5.38 22.95
N LEU A 345 -18.78 4.70 22.28
CA LEU A 345 -17.42 5.19 22.12
C LEU A 345 -17.33 6.21 20.97
#